data_3588106bd426e652ee5d464676e62ce2
#
_entry.id   3588106bd426e652ee5d464676e62ce2
#
_cell.length_a   1.000
_cell.length_b   1.000
_cell.length_c   1.000
_cell.angle_alpha   90.00
_cell.angle_beta   90.00
_cell.angle_gamma   90.00
#
_symmetry.space_group_name_H-M   'P 1'
#
loop_
_entity.id
_entity.type
_entity.pdbx_description
1 polymer ?
#
loop_
_entity_poly.entity_id
_entity_poly.type
_entity_poly.pdbx_seq_one_letter_code
_entity_poly.pdbx_strand_id
1 'polypeptide(L)'
;MDEVKQSLANYFPELNHNEINGFNVKDSTRELNNKFYFIFLKDTEDDPRILKRMEVTEKLYQDRNLPTRTLELTGENIWFKIFSSLVLADWAAYYTALQYGLDPQQIPMVENFKKLILE
;
A
#
# COMPACT_ATOMS: atom_id res chain seq x y z
N MET A 1 -11.90 13.30 14.55
CA MET A 1 -11.72 11.94 13.96
C MET A 1 -11.46 12.01 12.46
N ASP A 2 -12.12 12.92 11.76
CA ASP A 2 -11.94 13.10 10.30
C ASP A 2 -10.57 13.67 9.89
N GLU A 3 -9.96 14.51 10.75
CA GLU A 3 -8.62 15.06 10.50
C GLU A 3 -7.50 14.01 10.53
N VAL A 4 -7.61 12.98 11.38
CA VAL A 4 -6.62 11.89 11.43
C VAL A 4 -6.77 10.98 10.22
N LYS A 5 -8.01 10.68 9.80
CA LYS A 5 -8.28 9.92 8.56
C LYS A 5 -7.80 10.70 7.34
N GLN A 6 -8.02 11.99 7.32
CA GLN A 6 -7.59 12.88 6.24
C GLN A 6 -6.06 13.03 6.21
N SER A 7 -5.41 13.02 7.38
CA SER A 7 -3.95 13.02 7.48
C SER A 7 -3.33 11.72 6.98
N LEU A 8 -3.90 10.56 7.33
CA LEU A 8 -3.44 9.26 6.84
C LEU A 8 -3.71 9.09 5.34
N ALA A 9 -4.86 9.58 4.84
CA ALA A 9 -5.15 9.62 3.40
C ALA A 9 -4.23 10.60 2.65
N ASN A 10 -3.71 11.63 3.33
CA ASN A 10 -2.75 12.57 2.78
C ASN A 10 -1.30 12.06 2.81
N TYR A 11 -1.00 10.98 3.53
CA TYR A 11 0.35 10.39 3.57
C TYR A 11 0.72 9.65 2.28
N PHE A 12 -0.28 9.25 1.46
CA PHE A 12 -0.08 8.65 0.15
C PHE A 12 -0.90 9.34 -0.95
N PRO A 13 -1.02 10.70 -0.97
CA PRO A 13 -1.77 11.38 -2.02
C PRO A 13 -1.11 11.22 -3.39
N GLU A 14 0.17 10.95 -3.40
CA GLU A 14 0.99 10.79 -4.58
C GLU A 14 0.60 9.57 -5.39
N LEU A 15 0.32 8.44 -4.76
CA LEU A 15 -0.23 7.26 -5.43
C LEU A 15 -1.52 7.56 -6.22
N ASN A 16 -2.26 8.60 -5.86
CA ASN A 16 -3.48 9.00 -6.55
C ASN A 16 -3.27 10.08 -7.63
N HIS A 17 -2.23 10.89 -7.55
CA HIS A 17 -2.06 12.03 -8.45
C HIS A 17 -0.84 11.89 -9.37
N ASN A 18 0.31 11.58 -8.81
CA ASN A 18 1.55 11.55 -9.57
C ASN A 18 1.84 10.15 -10.10
N GLU A 19 1.78 9.13 -9.26
CA GLU A 19 2.09 7.74 -9.65
C GLU A 19 1.07 7.15 -10.60
N ILE A 20 -0.20 7.57 -10.52
CA ILE A 20 -1.24 7.06 -11.45
C ILE A 20 -0.89 7.34 -12.91
N ASN A 21 -0.17 8.43 -13.19
CA ASN A 21 0.34 8.71 -14.53
C ASN A 21 1.42 7.72 -14.96
N GLY A 22 2.24 7.24 -14.02
CA GLY A 22 3.24 6.21 -14.27
C GLY A 22 2.63 4.86 -14.66
N PHE A 23 1.42 4.59 -14.20
CA PHE A 23 0.66 3.38 -14.55
C PHE A 23 -0.20 3.52 -15.81
N ASN A 24 -0.09 4.61 -16.54
CA ASN A 24 -0.61 4.69 -17.88
C ASN A 24 0.31 3.87 -18.82
N VAL A 25 0.09 2.56 -18.84
CA VAL A 25 0.98 1.56 -19.40
C VAL A 25 1.27 1.83 -20.87
N LYS A 26 2.51 2.22 -21.15
CA LYS A 26 3.10 2.22 -22.49
C LYS A 26 3.87 0.92 -22.68
N ASP A 27 4.05 0.49 -23.91
CA ASP A 27 4.77 -0.76 -24.20
C ASP A 27 6.18 -0.77 -23.60
N SER A 28 6.86 0.37 -23.56
CA SER A 28 8.19 0.52 -22.97
C SER A 28 8.25 0.38 -21.44
N THR A 29 7.13 0.51 -20.74
CA THR A 29 7.04 0.44 -19.25
C THR A 29 6.24 -0.75 -18.76
N ARG A 30 5.69 -1.54 -19.66
CA ARG A 30 4.79 -2.66 -19.32
C ARG A 30 5.45 -3.69 -18.40
N GLU A 31 6.71 -4.04 -18.62
CA GLU A 31 7.43 -5.00 -17.79
C GLU A 31 7.60 -4.52 -16.35
N LEU A 32 7.80 -3.21 -16.16
CA LEU A 32 7.90 -2.61 -14.83
C LEU A 32 6.53 -2.64 -14.12
N ASN A 33 5.47 -2.29 -14.84
CA ASN A 33 4.13 -2.23 -14.28
C ASN A 33 3.60 -3.62 -13.89
N ASN A 34 3.98 -4.67 -14.60
CA ASN A 34 3.60 -6.05 -14.28
C ASN A 34 4.20 -6.58 -12.97
N LYS A 35 5.15 -5.87 -12.38
CA LYS A 35 5.74 -6.22 -11.07
C LYS A 35 4.94 -5.70 -9.89
N PHE A 36 3.96 -4.84 -10.10
CA PHE A 36 3.15 -4.27 -9.05
C PHE A 36 1.86 -5.07 -8.83
N TYR A 37 1.49 -5.17 -7.57
CA TYR A 37 0.20 -5.68 -7.12
C TYR A 37 -0.41 -4.64 -6.18
N PHE A 38 -1.63 -4.20 -6.46
CA PHE A 38 -2.26 -3.11 -5.74
C PHE A 38 -3.28 -3.63 -4.74
N ILE A 39 -3.14 -3.24 -3.49
CA ILE A 39 -4.07 -3.60 -2.43
C ILE A 39 -4.72 -2.32 -1.92
N PHE A 40 -6.05 -2.25 -2.03
CA PHE A 40 -6.86 -1.17 -1.49
C PHE A 40 -7.38 -1.57 -0.11
N LEU A 41 -7.05 -0.79 0.91
CA LEU A 41 -7.60 -0.96 2.26
C LEU A 41 -8.85 -0.08 2.36
N LYS A 42 -10.02 -0.70 2.41
CA LYS A 42 -11.31 -0.02 2.36
C LYS A 42 -12.02 -0.12 3.70
N ASP A 43 -12.35 1.02 4.28
CA ASP A 43 -13.31 1.11 5.39
C ASP A 43 -14.65 1.62 4.84
N THR A 44 -15.71 0.84 4.99
CA THR A 44 -17.05 1.22 4.50
C THR A 44 -17.64 2.42 5.22
N GLU A 45 -17.07 2.81 6.36
CA GLU A 45 -17.46 4.00 7.14
C GLU A 45 -16.67 5.26 6.75
N ASP A 46 -15.78 5.17 5.75
CA ASP A 46 -15.03 6.33 5.23
C ASP A 46 -15.94 7.33 4.50
N ASP A 47 -15.44 8.57 4.36
CA ASP A 47 -16.12 9.61 3.58
C ASP A 47 -16.46 9.08 2.17
N PRO A 48 -17.71 9.28 1.69
CA PRO A 48 -18.14 8.79 0.38
C PRO A 48 -17.23 9.22 -0.79
N ARG A 49 -16.56 10.38 -0.68
CA ARG A 49 -15.60 10.86 -1.69
C ARG A 49 -14.34 10.02 -1.70
N ILE A 50 -13.88 9.56 -0.52
CA ILE A 50 -12.72 8.65 -0.41
C ILE A 50 -13.08 7.31 -1.03
N LEU A 51 -14.23 6.73 -0.66
CA LEU A 51 -14.72 5.48 -1.23
C LEU A 51 -14.83 5.56 -2.76
N LYS A 52 -15.38 6.67 -3.26
CA LYS A 52 -15.51 6.89 -4.72
C LYS A 52 -14.16 6.99 -5.41
N ARG A 53 -13.18 7.66 -4.80
CA ARG A 53 -11.81 7.73 -5.34
C ARG A 53 -11.16 6.35 -5.40
N MET A 54 -11.32 5.53 -4.35
CA MET A 54 -10.81 4.14 -4.35
C MET A 54 -11.43 3.32 -5.48
N GLU A 55 -12.74 3.34 -5.62
CA GLU A 55 -13.44 2.63 -6.69
C GLU A 55 -12.94 3.03 -8.09
N VAL A 56 -12.83 4.34 -8.33
CA VAL A 56 -12.38 4.85 -9.63
C VAL A 56 -10.92 4.47 -9.88
N THR A 57 -10.06 4.57 -8.86
CA THR A 57 -8.64 4.20 -8.98
C THR A 57 -8.49 2.70 -9.26
N GLU A 58 -9.21 1.85 -8.52
CA GLU A 58 -9.20 0.41 -8.74
C GLU A 58 -9.63 0.06 -10.16
N LYS A 59 -10.74 0.67 -10.63
CA LYS A 59 -11.23 0.47 -11.99
C LYS A 59 -10.18 0.89 -13.03
N LEU A 60 -9.56 2.04 -12.87
CA LEU A 60 -8.52 2.53 -13.79
C LEU A 60 -7.33 1.57 -13.89
N TYR A 61 -6.96 0.91 -12.79
CA TYR A 61 -5.90 -0.09 -12.77
C TYR A 61 -6.34 -1.38 -13.45
N GLN A 62 -7.55 -1.86 -13.16
CA GLN A 62 -8.13 -3.05 -13.80
C GLN A 62 -8.27 -2.88 -15.31
N ASP A 63 -8.73 -1.72 -15.77
CA ASP A 63 -8.85 -1.38 -17.20
C ASP A 63 -7.48 -1.43 -17.94
N ARG A 64 -6.38 -1.39 -17.17
CA ARG A 64 -4.99 -1.51 -17.68
C ARG A 64 -4.36 -2.87 -17.43
N ASN A 65 -5.15 -3.85 -17.00
CA ASN A 65 -4.72 -5.20 -16.63
C ASN A 65 -3.68 -5.20 -15.46
N LEU A 66 -3.72 -4.20 -14.60
CA LEU A 66 -2.93 -4.19 -13.38
C LEU A 66 -3.67 -4.99 -12.29
N PRO A 67 -3.02 -5.92 -11.59
CA PRO A 67 -3.68 -6.73 -10.59
C PRO A 67 -4.04 -5.91 -9.35
N THR A 68 -5.31 -5.96 -8.96
CA THR A 68 -5.84 -5.25 -7.79
C THR A 68 -6.55 -6.20 -6.85
N ARG A 69 -6.59 -5.85 -5.59
CA ARG A 69 -7.44 -6.48 -4.58
C ARG A 69 -7.89 -5.45 -3.55
N THR A 70 -9.16 -5.47 -3.21
CA THR A 70 -9.71 -4.70 -2.10
C THR A 70 -9.81 -5.59 -0.87
N LEU A 71 -9.30 -5.09 0.27
CA LEU A 71 -9.46 -5.66 1.60
C LEU A 71 -10.37 -4.74 2.40
N GLU A 72 -11.52 -5.25 2.83
CA GLU A 72 -12.39 -4.52 3.73
C GLU A 72 -11.85 -4.56 5.16
N LEU A 73 -11.68 -3.39 5.76
CA LEU A 73 -11.29 -3.25 7.15
C LEU A 73 -12.53 -3.45 8.03
N THR A 74 -12.52 -4.51 8.82
CA THR A 74 -13.62 -4.86 9.72
C THR A 74 -13.18 -4.75 11.17
N GLY A 75 -14.10 -4.37 12.05
CA GLY A 75 -13.82 -4.27 13.47
C GLY A 75 -14.76 -3.31 14.19
N GLU A 76 -14.75 -3.37 15.52
CA GLU A 76 -15.67 -2.63 16.38
C GLU A 76 -15.44 -1.11 16.36
N ASN A 77 -14.22 -0.67 16.05
CA ASN A 77 -13.86 0.74 16.02
C ASN A 77 -12.66 0.99 15.10
N ILE A 78 -12.42 2.26 14.79
CA ILE A 78 -11.35 2.68 13.88
C ILE A 78 -9.95 2.23 14.34
N TRP A 79 -9.68 2.23 15.63
CA TRP A 79 -8.38 1.82 16.14
C TRP A 79 -8.13 0.34 15.91
N PHE A 80 -9.15 -0.50 16.14
CA PHE A 80 -9.06 -1.92 15.83
C PHE A 80 -8.80 -2.14 14.34
N LYS A 81 -9.52 -1.45 13.46
CA LYS A 81 -9.34 -1.55 12.01
C LYS A 81 -7.91 -1.18 11.59
N ILE A 82 -7.38 -0.06 12.12
CA ILE A 82 -6.02 0.39 11.82
C ILE A 82 -4.98 -0.63 12.30
N PHE A 83 -5.01 -1.00 13.57
CA PHE A 83 -3.98 -1.88 14.12
C PHE A 83 -4.05 -3.31 13.58
N SER A 84 -5.24 -3.85 13.35
CA SER A 84 -5.38 -5.17 12.72
C SER A 84 -4.85 -5.19 11.28
N SER A 85 -5.04 -4.11 10.52
CA SER A 85 -4.49 -4.00 9.18
C SER A 85 -2.96 -3.90 9.17
N LEU A 86 -2.37 -3.21 10.13
CA LEU A 86 -0.90 -3.17 10.30
C LEU A 86 -0.33 -4.55 10.63
N VAL A 87 -0.93 -5.24 11.60
CA VAL A 87 -0.51 -6.62 11.96
C VAL A 87 -0.61 -7.56 10.75
N LEU A 88 -1.69 -7.43 9.96
CA LEU A 88 -1.83 -8.21 8.73
C LEU A 88 -0.72 -7.90 7.72
N ALA A 89 -0.36 -6.62 7.55
CA ALA A 89 0.72 -6.20 6.67
C ALA A 89 2.07 -6.73 7.14
N ASP A 90 2.35 -6.68 8.44
CA ASP A 90 3.59 -7.21 9.03
C ASP A 90 3.71 -8.71 8.78
N TRP A 91 2.65 -9.49 9.02
CA TRP A 91 2.65 -10.92 8.72
C TRP A 91 2.82 -11.21 7.22
N ALA A 92 2.17 -10.44 6.37
CA ALA A 92 2.33 -10.58 4.92
C ALA A 92 3.79 -10.33 4.50
N ALA A 93 4.42 -9.28 5.02
CA ALA A 93 5.82 -8.96 4.77
C ALA A 93 6.75 -10.08 5.29
N TYR A 94 6.52 -10.56 6.51
CA TYR A 94 7.28 -11.66 7.12
C TYR A 94 7.25 -12.92 6.25
N TYR A 95 6.06 -13.39 5.89
CA TYR A 95 5.93 -14.60 5.06
C TYR A 95 6.47 -14.40 3.64
N THR A 96 6.36 -13.20 3.10
CA THR A 96 6.95 -12.87 1.80
C THR A 96 8.47 -12.98 1.85
N ALA A 97 9.11 -12.47 2.90
CA ALA A 97 10.55 -12.61 3.09
C ALA A 97 10.97 -14.07 3.15
N LEU A 98 10.24 -14.90 3.92
CA LEU A 98 10.52 -16.35 3.99
C LEU A 98 10.39 -17.05 2.63
N GLN A 99 9.39 -16.68 1.81
CA GLN A 99 9.21 -17.22 0.46
C GLN A 99 10.39 -16.87 -0.47
N TYR A 100 10.99 -15.71 -0.27
CA TYR A 100 12.20 -15.30 -0.99
C TYR A 100 13.50 -15.89 -0.41
N GLY A 101 13.41 -16.71 0.66
CA GLY A 101 14.58 -17.25 1.35
C GLY A 101 15.39 -16.21 2.11
N LEU A 102 14.75 -15.09 2.47
CA LEU A 102 15.36 -14.01 3.23
C LEU A 102 15.05 -14.19 4.73
N ASP A 103 16.01 -13.81 5.58
CA ASP A 103 15.76 -13.67 7.00
C ASP A 103 15.06 -12.32 7.28
N PRO A 104 13.80 -12.33 7.73
CA PRO A 104 13.03 -11.09 7.93
C PRO A 104 13.56 -10.22 9.08
N GLN A 105 14.46 -10.74 9.92
CA GLN A 105 15.05 -9.97 11.03
C GLN A 105 16.33 -9.24 10.65
N GLN A 106 16.97 -9.62 9.56
CA GLN A 106 18.24 -9.01 9.15
C GLN A 106 18.02 -7.74 8.35
N ILE A 107 18.68 -6.66 8.79
CA ILE A 107 18.66 -5.34 8.17
C ILE A 107 20.09 -4.82 7.90
N PRO A 108 20.90 -5.56 7.16
CA PRO A 108 22.36 -5.29 7.05
C PRO A 108 22.68 -3.89 6.52
N MET A 109 21.88 -3.36 5.57
CA MET A 109 22.08 -2.00 5.07
C MET A 109 21.82 -0.94 6.14
N VAL A 110 20.81 -1.10 6.96
CA VAL A 110 20.48 -0.17 8.06
C VAL A 110 21.57 -0.21 9.12
N GLU A 111 22.04 -1.41 9.47
CA GLU A 111 23.14 -1.57 10.43
C GLU A 111 24.45 -0.97 9.91
N ASN A 112 24.76 -1.14 8.63
CA ASN A 112 25.91 -0.50 8.02
C ASN A 112 25.78 1.03 8.00
N PHE A 113 24.61 1.55 7.61
CA PHE A 113 24.34 2.99 7.65
C PHE A 113 24.55 3.56 9.06
N LYS A 114 24.01 2.92 10.10
CA LYS A 114 24.22 3.35 11.48
C LYS A 114 25.69 3.42 11.89
N LYS A 115 26.51 2.46 11.45
CA LYS A 115 27.95 2.47 11.71
C LYS A 115 28.64 3.65 11.03
N LEU A 116 28.34 3.89 9.75
CA LEU A 116 28.96 4.95 8.97
C LEU A 116 28.66 6.37 9.44
N ILE A 117 27.52 6.60 10.09
CA ILE A 117 27.17 7.92 10.65
C ILE A 117 27.78 8.17 12.03
N LEU A 118 28.37 7.15 12.67
CA LEU A 118 29.03 7.27 13.97
C LEU A 118 30.55 7.47 13.86
N GLU A 119 31.10 7.34 12.66
CA GLU A 119 32.49 7.64 12.33
C GLU A 119 32.68 9.15 11.98
#